data_9261354bb8886137dfde8a7d17ce41ac
#
_entry.id   9261354bb8886137dfde8a7d17ce41ac
#
_cell.length_a   1.000
_cell.length_b   1.000
_cell.length_c   1.000
_cell.angle_alpha   90.00
_cell.angle_beta   90.00
_cell.angle_gamma   90.00
#
_symmetry.space_group_name_H-M   'P 1'
#
loop_
_entity.id
_entity.type
_entity.pdbx_description
1 polymer ?
#
loop_
_entity_poly.entity_id
_entity_poly.type
_entity_poly.pdbx_seq_one_letter_code
_entity_poly.pdbx_strand_id
1 'polypeptide(L)'
;KEDWLMEHKPDLWIPMIDTADIVSQRYGVSRDVQDAYALQSQQRTAAGQEAGRFDDEIVPITTIKLVQDKETKEISEQEVTLSKDEGNRPTTTLEGLSGLKPVMGEDKFVTAGNASQLSDGASACVVMERGVAEKKGLTPLGIYRGMVAAGCEPDEMGIGPVYAVPKLLERNGLTVDDI
;
A
#
# COMPACT_ATOMS: atom_id res chain seq x y z
N LYS A 1 -22.28 5.14 13.46
CA LYS A 1 -22.83 4.59 12.22
C LYS A 1 -24.26 5.12 12.06
N GLU A 2 -24.66 5.43 10.84
CA GLU A 2 -25.98 5.96 10.54
C GLU A 2 -26.96 4.78 10.35
N ASP A 3 -28.14 4.82 11.03
CA ASP A 3 -29.03 3.66 11.14
C ASP A 3 -29.64 3.25 9.78
N TRP A 4 -30.01 4.22 8.96
CA TRP A 4 -30.55 3.94 7.63
C TRP A 4 -29.53 3.24 6.72
N LEU A 5 -28.25 3.65 6.77
CA LEU A 5 -27.18 3.00 6.03
C LEU A 5 -26.89 1.59 6.56
N MET A 6 -26.99 1.39 7.88
CA MET A 6 -26.83 0.06 8.48
C MET A 6 -27.90 -0.92 8.00
N GLU A 7 -29.13 -0.43 7.80
CA GLU A 7 -30.26 -1.25 7.32
C GLU A 7 -30.19 -1.52 5.82
N HIS A 8 -29.82 -0.49 5.00
CA HIS A 8 -29.97 -0.54 3.54
C HIS A 8 -28.66 -0.80 2.79
N LYS A 9 -27.52 -0.52 3.40
CA LYS A 9 -26.17 -0.71 2.83
C LYS A 9 -25.17 -1.12 3.92
N PRO A 10 -25.38 -2.26 4.60
CA PRO A 10 -24.52 -2.72 5.70
C PRO A 10 -23.07 -2.94 5.26
N ASP A 11 -22.85 -3.31 4.00
CA ASP A 11 -21.54 -3.61 3.42
C ASP A 11 -20.57 -2.41 3.42
N LEU A 12 -21.09 -1.18 3.57
CA LEU A 12 -20.25 0.02 3.78
C LEU A 12 -19.40 -0.03 5.06
N TRP A 13 -19.72 -0.93 5.96
CA TRP A 13 -19.06 -1.06 7.26
C TRP A 13 -18.16 -2.29 7.37
N ILE A 14 -18.04 -3.07 6.30
CA ILE A 14 -17.17 -4.24 6.24
C ILE A 14 -15.71 -3.79 6.35
N PRO A 15 -14.89 -4.40 7.22
CA PRO A 15 -13.46 -4.17 7.27
C PRO A 15 -12.77 -4.50 5.94
N MET A 16 -11.71 -3.77 5.59
CA MET A 16 -10.98 -3.99 4.34
C MET A 16 -10.42 -5.42 4.21
N ILE A 17 -10.07 -6.06 5.30
CA ILE A 17 -9.60 -7.45 5.29
C ILE A 17 -10.68 -8.41 4.82
N ASP A 18 -11.93 -8.19 5.23
CA ASP A 18 -13.06 -9.00 4.78
C ASP A 18 -13.37 -8.75 3.31
N THR A 19 -13.29 -7.50 2.84
CA THR A 19 -13.47 -7.19 1.41
C THR A 19 -12.38 -7.85 0.55
N ALA A 20 -11.14 -7.95 1.02
CA ALA A 20 -10.07 -8.66 0.33
C ALA A 20 -10.35 -10.17 0.24
N ASP A 21 -10.83 -10.79 1.29
CA ASP A 21 -11.22 -12.20 1.27
C ASP A 21 -12.43 -12.45 0.35
N ILE A 22 -13.41 -11.55 0.33
CA ILE A 22 -14.56 -11.61 -0.61
C ILE A 22 -14.07 -11.53 -2.06
N VAL A 23 -13.18 -10.60 -2.38
CA VAL A 23 -12.58 -10.47 -3.72
C VAL A 23 -11.82 -11.74 -4.09
N SER A 24 -11.00 -12.27 -3.19
CA SER A 24 -10.25 -13.51 -3.41
C SER A 24 -11.18 -14.67 -3.77
N GLN A 25 -12.25 -14.86 -3.03
CA GLN A 25 -13.23 -15.92 -3.26
C GLN A 25 -14.04 -15.68 -4.55
N ARG A 26 -14.54 -14.45 -4.74
CA ARG A 26 -15.40 -14.08 -5.88
C ARG A 26 -14.68 -14.21 -7.23
N TYR A 27 -13.42 -13.81 -7.27
CA TYR A 27 -12.62 -13.80 -8.50
C TYR A 27 -11.63 -14.97 -8.61
N GLY A 28 -11.64 -15.91 -7.67
CA GLY A 28 -10.81 -17.12 -7.70
C GLY A 28 -9.31 -16.81 -7.54
N VAL A 29 -8.94 -15.77 -6.81
CA VAL A 29 -7.54 -15.42 -6.52
C VAL A 29 -7.07 -16.29 -5.34
N SER A 30 -6.35 -17.36 -5.63
CA SER A 30 -5.92 -18.31 -4.61
C SER A 30 -4.87 -17.73 -3.67
N ARG A 31 -4.71 -18.34 -2.51
CA ARG A 31 -3.67 -18.00 -1.53
C ARG A 31 -2.26 -18.09 -2.13
N ASP A 32 -1.99 -19.10 -2.94
CA ASP A 32 -0.68 -19.30 -3.57
C ASP A 32 -0.33 -18.16 -4.52
N VAL A 33 -1.30 -17.67 -5.29
CA VAL A 33 -1.13 -16.50 -6.17
C VAL A 33 -0.84 -15.24 -5.36
N GLN A 34 -1.54 -15.03 -4.25
CA GLN A 34 -1.33 -13.89 -3.36
C GLN A 34 0.06 -13.92 -2.72
N ASP A 35 0.49 -15.08 -2.22
CA ASP A 35 1.81 -15.25 -1.59
C ASP A 35 2.94 -15.09 -2.61
N ALA A 36 2.78 -15.62 -3.83
CA ALA A 36 3.76 -15.42 -4.91
C ALA A 36 3.91 -13.94 -5.29
N TYR A 37 2.81 -13.21 -5.36
CA TYR A 37 2.83 -11.77 -5.63
C TYR A 37 3.45 -10.97 -4.47
N ALA A 38 3.14 -11.33 -3.23
CA ALA A 38 3.74 -10.73 -2.04
C ALA A 38 5.27 -10.94 -2.01
N LEU A 39 5.74 -12.15 -2.32
CA LEU A 39 7.16 -12.44 -2.45
C LEU A 39 7.82 -11.58 -3.53
N GLN A 40 7.21 -11.49 -4.72
CA GLN A 40 7.72 -10.65 -5.80
C GLN A 40 7.83 -9.18 -5.38
N SER A 41 6.82 -8.65 -4.66
CA SER A 41 6.83 -7.29 -4.13
C SER A 41 8.00 -7.06 -3.17
N GLN A 42 8.24 -7.97 -2.22
CA GLN A 42 9.37 -7.89 -1.29
C GLN A 42 10.71 -7.90 -2.04
N GLN A 43 10.87 -8.79 -3.01
CA GLN A 43 12.12 -8.90 -3.80
C GLN A 43 12.39 -7.65 -4.65
N ARG A 44 11.36 -7.11 -5.32
CA ARG A 44 11.50 -5.89 -6.13
C ARG A 44 11.84 -4.67 -5.27
N THR A 45 11.22 -4.56 -4.09
CA THR A 45 11.52 -3.47 -3.15
C THR A 45 12.95 -3.59 -2.62
N ALA A 46 13.38 -4.80 -2.23
CA ALA A 46 14.74 -5.04 -1.78
C ALA A 46 15.78 -4.67 -2.86
N ALA A 47 15.56 -5.09 -4.10
CA ALA A 47 16.42 -4.73 -5.22
C ALA A 47 16.42 -3.22 -5.50
N GLY A 48 15.28 -2.54 -5.34
CA GLY A 48 15.18 -1.08 -5.45
C GLY A 48 15.98 -0.36 -4.37
N GLN A 49 15.90 -0.82 -3.13
CA GLN A 49 16.68 -0.29 -2.01
C GLN A 49 18.18 -0.53 -2.20
N GLU A 50 18.58 -1.74 -2.60
CA GLU A 50 19.97 -2.06 -2.86
C GLU A 50 20.57 -1.22 -4.01
N ALA A 51 19.77 -0.91 -5.01
CA ALA A 51 20.16 -0.05 -6.12
C ALA A 51 20.10 1.46 -5.79
N GLY A 52 19.81 1.85 -4.55
CA GLY A 52 19.74 3.25 -4.10
C GLY A 52 18.60 4.07 -4.73
N ARG A 53 17.56 3.43 -5.25
CA ARG A 53 16.49 4.12 -5.99
C ARG A 53 15.63 5.05 -5.13
N PHE A 54 15.69 4.86 -3.82
CA PHE A 54 14.88 5.63 -2.85
C PHE A 54 15.72 6.63 -2.05
N ASP A 55 17.05 6.67 -2.25
CA ASP A 55 17.95 7.46 -1.40
C ASP A 55 17.66 8.96 -1.45
N ASP A 56 17.30 9.47 -2.62
CA ASP A 56 16.95 10.89 -2.83
C ASP A 56 15.61 11.29 -2.18
N GLU A 57 14.77 10.32 -1.84
CA GLU A 57 13.46 10.54 -1.21
C GLU A 57 13.52 10.44 0.31
N ILE A 58 14.57 9.84 0.85
CA ILE A 58 14.71 9.60 2.30
C ILE A 58 15.30 10.83 2.98
N VAL A 59 14.57 11.34 3.97
CA VAL A 59 15.06 12.36 4.89
C VAL A 59 15.38 11.69 6.23
N PRO A 60 16.65 11.54 6.62
CA PRO A 60 16.99 10.89 7.90
C PRO A 60 16.41 11.65 9.09
N ILE A 61 15.83 10.91 10.03
CA ILE A 61 15.22 11.47 11.24
C ILE A 61 15.86 10.82 12.46
N THR A 62 16.38 11.64 13.36
CA THR A 62 16.86 11.18 14.68
C THR A 62 15.74 11.30 15.70
N THR A 63 15.49 10.21 16.41
CA THR A 63 14.42 10.11 17.42
C THR A 63 14.82 9.19 18.57
N ILE A 64 13.99 9.16 19.60
CA ILE A 64 14.15 8.24 20.73
C ILE A 64 13.29 7.00 20.51
N LYS A 65 13.92 5.84 20.50
CA LYS A 65 13.27 4.53 20.45
C LYS A 65 13.14 3.97 21.85
N LEU A 66 11.97 3.50 22.21
CA LEU A 66 11.76 2.73 23.43
C LEU A 66 12.12 1.27 23.18
N VAL A 67 13.07 0.77 23.93
CA VAL A 67 13.54 -0.62 23.86
C VAL A 67 13.16 -1.34 25.14
N GLN A 68 12.37 -2.41 25.01
CA GLN A 68 12.02 -3.27 26.15
C GLN A 68 12.99 -4.45 26.23
N ASP A 69 13.64 -4.61 27.36
CA ASP A 69 14.40 -5.82 27.66
C ASP A 69 13.48 -7.05 27.71
N LYS A 70 13.88 -8.14 27.05
CA LYS A 70 13.03 -9.33 26.91
C LYS A 70 12.88 -10.11 28.21
N GLU A 71 13.87 -10.05 29.09
CA GLU A 71 13.92 -10.80 30.35
C GLU A 71 13.38 -9.96 31.52
N THR A 72 13.92 -8.77 31.71
CA THR A 72 13.57 -7.91 32.85
C THR A 72 12.28 -7.11 32.62
N LYS A 73 11.86 -6.97 31.34
CA LYS A 73 10.73 -6.11 30.89
C LYS A 73 10.95 -4.62 31.16
N GLU A 74 12.13 -4.22 31.56
CA GLU A 74 12.48 -2.81 31.72
C GLU A 74 12.51 -2.10 30.41
N ILE A 75 12.03 -0.86 30.37
CA ILE A 75 12.02 0.01 29.20
C ILE A 75 13.16 1.00 29.33
N SER A 76 14.00 1.06 28.30
CA SER A 76 15.07 2.04 28.16
C SER A 76 14.86 2.90 26.93
N GLU A 77 15.42 4.09 26.93
CA GLU A 77 15.44 5.01 25.81
C GLU A 77 16.75 4.87 25.04
N GLN A 78 16.66 4.79 23.72
CA GLN A 78 17.80 4.75 22.83
C GLN A 78 17.63 5.77 21.70
N GLU A 79 18.59 6.68 21.54
CA GLU A 79 18.64 7.55 20.38
C GLU A 79 18.99 6.73 19.13
N VAL A 80 18.18 6.87 18.08
CA VAL A 80 18.38 6.19 16.81
C VAL A 80 18.13 7.16 15.65
N THR A 81 18.87 6.97 14.56
CA THR A 81 18.62 7.70 13.32
C THR A 81 18.03 6.73 12.29
N LEU A 82 16.80 7.00 11.87
CA LEU A 82 16.15 6.28 10.79
C LEU A 82 16.61 6.90 9.45
N SER A 83 17.27 6.11 8.63
CA SER A 83 17.82 6.54 7.33
C SER A 83 17.35 5.71 6.16
N LYS A 84 16.40 4.82 6.36
CA LYS A 84 15.76 3.99 5.33
C LYS A 84 14.40 3.48 5.77
N ASP A 85 13.58 3.10 4.82
CA ASP A 85 12.32 2.39 5.08
C ASP A 85 12.59 0.99 5.64
N GLU A 86 11.93 0.66 6.74
CA GLU A 86 12.10 -0.61 7.46
C GLU A 86 10.99 -1.63 7.15
N GLY A 87 10.01 -1.27 6.30
CA GLY A 87 8.86 -2.11 5.98
C GLY A 87 9.21 -3.32 5.12
N ASN A 88 10.26 -3.24 4.29
CA ASN A 88 10.70 -4.35 3.45
C ASN A 88 11.35 -5.47 4.27
N ARG A 89 11.08 -6.71 3.88
CA ARG A 89 11.67 -7.93 4.46
C ARG A 89 12.40 -8.72 3.36
N PRO A 90 13.67 -8.40 3.06
CA PRO A 90 14.42 -9.01 1.95
C PRO A 90 14.61 -10.52 2.09
N THR A 91 14.53 -11.05 3.30
CA THR A 91 14.67 -12.49 3.59
C THR A 91 13.36 -13.28 3.47
N THR A 92 12.29 -12.67 2.98
CA THR A 92 11.01 -13.34 2.76
C THR A 92 11.17 -14.49 1.76
N THR A 93 10.58 -15.64 2.07
CA THR A 93 10.54 -16.81 1.20
C THR A 93 9.10 -17.25 0.97
N LEU A 94 8.85 -17.98 -0.13
CA LEU A 94 7.52 -18.51 -0.42
C LEU A 94 7.06 -19.51 0.65
N GLU A 95 7.98 -20.34 1.13
CA GLU A 95 7.73 -21.28 2.21
C GLU A 95 7.31 -20.56 3.51
N GLY A 96 8.03 -19.46 3.85
CA GLY A 96 7.68 -18.66 5.00
C GLY A 96 6.30 -18.02 4.90
N LEU A 97 5.91 -17.54 3.70
CA LEU A 97 4.59 -16.95 3.45
C LEU A 97 3.48 -18.03 3.53
N SER A 98 3.64 -19.15 2.86
CA SER A 98 2.64 -20.22 2.83
C SER A 98 2.41 -20.87 4.20
N GLY A 99 3.41 -20.86 5.09
CA GLY A 99 3.29 -21.31 6.47
C GLY A 99 2.51 -20.39 7.41
N LEU A 100 2.17 -19.14 6.98
CA LEU A 100 1.42 -18.21 7.80
C LEU A 100 -0.07 -18.57 7.84
N LYS A 101 -0.66 -18.47 9.03
CA LYS A 101 -2.10 -18.66 9.19
C LYS A 101 -2.86 -17.41 8.73
N PRO A 102 -4.01 -17.59 8.05
CA PRO A 102 -4.90 -16.49 7.75
C PRO A 102 -5.39 -15.77 9.01
N VAL A 103 -5.56 -14.46 8.92
CA VAL A 103 -5.93 -13.62 10.08
C VAL A 103 -7.37 -13.84 10.52
N MET A 104 -8.28 -14.06 9.57
CA MET A 104 -9.73 -14.09 9.81
C MET A 104 -10.30 -15.52 9.88
N GLY A 105 -9.48 -16.56 9.90
CA GLY A 105 -9.89 -17.95 9.98
C GLY A 105 -9.23 -18.85 8.94
N GLU A 106 -9.28 -20.18 9.14
CA GLU A 106 -8.53 -21.15 8.33
C GLU A 106 -8.97 -21.25 6.87
N ASP A 107 -10.21 -20.85 6.57
CA ASP A 107 -10.80 -20.80 5.23
C ASP A 107 -10.60 -19.46 4.50
N LYS A 108 -9.77 -18.57 5.07
CA LYS A 108 -9.50 -17.23 4.55
C LYS A 108 -8.12 -17.15 3.86
N PHE A 109 -7.87 -16.02 3.21
CA PHE A 109 -6.71 -15.84 2.32
C PHE A 109 -5.68 -14.86 2.87
N VAL A 110 -6.12 -13.81 3.58
CA VAL A 110 -5.25 -12.71 4.01
C VAL A 110 -4.43 -13.12 5.23
N THR A 111 -3.11 -12.91 5.14
CA THR A 111 -2.14 -13.18 6.21
C THR A 111 -1.30 -11.96 6.51
N ALA A 112 -0.53 -12.01 7.60
CA ALA A 112 0.45 -10.97 7.90
C ALA A 112 1.58 -10.84 6.85
N GLY A 113 1.75 -11.84 5.98
CA GLY A 113 2.80 -11.85 4.94
C GLY A 113 2.34 -11.33 3.58
N ASN A 114 1.04 -11.41 3.27
CA ASN A 114 0.49 -10.94 2.00
C ASN A 114 -0.40 -9.69 2.13
N ALA A 115 -0.54 -9.14 3.33
CA ALA A 115 -1.24 -7.89 3.60
C ALA A 115 -0.29 -6.68 3.59
N SER A 116 -0.83 -5.49 3.34
CA SER A 116 -0.13 -4.23 3.56
C SER A 116 0.08 -3.98 5.06
N GLN A 117 1.17 -3.32 5.38
CA GLN A 117 1.41 -2.83 6.74
C GLN A 117 0.51 -1.61 7.04
N LEU A 118 0.20 -1.42 8.31
CA LEU A 118 -0.39 -0.17 8.80
C LEU A 118 0.76 0.84 8.97
N SER A 119 0.76 1.88 8.15
CA SER A 119 1.79 2.92 8.19
C SER A 119 1.14 4.29 8.09
N ASP A 120 1.44 5.14 9.04
CA ASP A 120 1.02 6.54 8.99
C ASP A 120 1.85 7.29 7.95
N GLY A 121 1.21 8.21 7.26
CA GLY A 121 1.87 9.01 6.25
C GLY A 121 1.11 10.29 5.94
N ALA A 122 1.84 11.26 5.42
CA ALA A 122 1.27 12.49 4.92
C ALA A 122 2.04 12.95 3.68
N SER A 123 1.34 13.57 2.76
CA SER A 123 1.94 14.17 1.58
C SER A 123 1.33 15.54 1.28
N ALA A 124 2.12 16.41 0.66
CA ALA A 124 1.65 17.70 0.18
C ALA A 124 2.32 18.01 -1.16
N CYS A 125 1.54 18.54 -2.10
CA CYS A 125 2.06 19.03 -3.37
C CYS A 125 1.53 20.43 -3.67
N VAL A 126 2.35 21.22 -4.36
CA VAL A 126 1.95 22.54 -4.87
C VAL A 126 1.59 22.38 -6.34
N VAL A 127 0.34 22.65 -6.67
CA VAL A 127 -0.16 22.63 -8.05
C VAL A 127 -0.28 24.07 -8.54
N MET A 128 0.30 24.36 -9.70
CA MET A 128 0.23 25.69 -10.31
C MET A 128 0.21 25.60 -11.83
N GLU A 129 -0.16 26.69 -12.46
CA GLU A 129 -0.09 26.83 -13.92
C GLU A 129 1.38 26.86 -14.37
N ARG A 130 1.68 26.21 -15.52
CA ARG A 130 3.05 26.06 -16.03
C ARG A 130 3.80 27.37 -16.21
N GLY A 131 3.18 28.38 -16.82
CA GLY A 131 3.83 29.68 -17.04
C GLY A 131 4.11 30.45 -15.75
N VAL A 132 3.36 30.16 -14.67
CA VAL A 132 3.66 30.70 -13.32
C VAL A 132 4.89 30.02 -12.75
N ALA A 133 5.03 28.70 -12.90
CA ALA A 133 6.22 27.97 -12.47
C ALA A 133 7.48 28.48 -13.19
N GLU A 134 7.40 28.62 -14.51
CA GLU A 134 8.50 29.13 -15.35
C GLU A 134 8.93 30.54 -14.93
N LYS A 135 7.98 31.48 -14.72
CA LYS A 135 8.28 32.84 -14.23
C LYS A 135 8.93 32.88 -12.84
N LYS A 136 8.64 31.86 -12.01
CA LYS A 136 9.24 31.71 -10.68
C LYS A 136 10.56 30.93 -10.68
N GLY A 137 11.02 30.43 -11.83
CA GLY A 137 12.22 29.61 -11.95
C GLY A 137 12.10 28.24 -11.29
N LEU A 138 10.86 27.72 -11.17
CA LEU A 138 10.59 26.41 -10.58
C LEU A 138 10.59 25.33 -11.66
N THR A 139 11.25 24.23 -11.38
CA THR A 139 11.22 23.05 -12.25
C THR A 139 10.02 22.18 -11.86
N PRO A 140 9.06 21.92 -12.77
CA PRO A 140 7.95 21.01 -12.49
C PRO A 140 8.44 19.59 -12.28
N LEU A 141 7.93 18.91 -11.25
CA LEU A 141 8.17 17.49 -10.99
C LEU A 141 7.30 16.59 -11.86
N GLY A 142 6.19 17.12 -12.35
CA GLY A 142 5.27 16.39 -13.20
C GLY A 142 4.18 17.29 -13.79
N ILE A 143 3.35 16.72 -14.64
CA ILE A 143 2.23 17.43 -15.28
C ILE A 143 0.94 16.66 -14.94
N TYR A 144 -0.04 17.37 -14.40
CA TYR A 144 -1.37 16.82 -14.19
C TYR A 144 -2.07 16.58 -15.52
N ARG A 145 -2.44 15.33 -15.81
CA ARG A 145 -3.11 14.92 -17.04
C ARG A 145 -4.60 14.70 -16.88
N GLY A 146 -5.04 14.40 -15.68
CA GLY A 146 -6.44 14.15 -15.41
C GLY A 146 -6.69 13.25 -14.23
N MET A 147 -7.96 13.12 -13.91
CA MET A 147 -8.47 12.25 -12.85
C MET A 147 -9.75 11.58 -13.32
N VAL A 148 -10.02 10.40 -12.82
CA VAL A 148 -11.30 9.71 -12.96
C VAL A 148 -11.75 9.16 -11.61
N ALA A 149 -13.05 8.99 -11.46
CA ALA A 149 -13.65 8.20 -10.41
C ALA A 149 -14.41 7.03 -11.02
N ALA A 150 -14.42 5.91 -10.34
CA ALA A 150 -15.22 4.75 -10.65
C ALA A 150 -15.78 4.17 -9.36
N GLY A 151 -17.08 3.82 -9.36
CA GLY A 151 -17.73 3.14 -8.25
C GLY A 151 -17.73 1.63 -8.46
N CYS A 152 -17.74 0.89 -7.38
CA CYS A 152 -18.03 -0.54 -7.32
C CYS A 152 -18.82 -0.83 -6.05
N GLU A 153 -19.29 -2.05 -5.88
CA GLU A 153 -19.99 -2.42 -4.65
C GLU A 153 -19.05 -2.34 -3.43
N PRO A 154 -19.56 -1.95 -2.26
CA PRO A 154 -18.71 -1.74 -1.08
C PRO A 154 -17.96 -3.00 -0.63
N ASP A 155 -18.57 -4.17 -0.76
CA ASP A 155 -18.00 -5.46 -0.37
C ASP A 155 -16.80 -5.90 -1.22
N GLU A 156 -16.61 -5.27 -2.39
CA GLU A 156 -15.48 -5.51 -3.29
C GLU A 156 -14.67 -4.23 -3.60
N MET A 157 -14.63 -3.29 -2.69
CA MET A 157 -13.99 -1.98 -2.89
C MET A 157 -12.54 -2.07 -3.42
N GLY A 158 -11.84 -3.16 -3.16
CA GLY A 158 -10.47 -3.39 -3.62
C GLY A 158 -10.30 -3.47 -5.14
N ILE A 159 -11.37 -3.76 -5.91
CA ILE A 159 -11.30 -3.80 -7.38
C ILE A 159 -11.60 -2.46 -8.05
N GLY A 160 -11.84 -1.39 -7.29
CA GLY A 160 -12.06 -0.05 -7.85
C GLY A 160 -11.05 0.37 -8.95
N PRO A 161 -9.72 0.10 -8.78
CA PRO A 161 -8.73 0.38 -9.82
C PRO A 161 -8.96 -0.35 -11.15
N VAL A 162 -9.59 -1.53 -11.15
CA VAL A 162 -9.92 -2.29 -12.37
C VAL A 162 -10.86 -1.49 -13.28
N TYR A 163 -11.72 -0.66 -12.71
CA TYR A 163 -12.63 0.21 -13.45
C TYR A 163 -12.03 1.60 -13.73
N ALA A 164 -11.27 2.14 -12.76
CA ALA A 164 -10.74 3.50 -12.85
C ALA A 164 -9.54 3.59 -13.81
N VAL A 165 -8.60 2.66 -13.73
CA VAL A 165 -7.35 2.73 -14.53
C VAL A 165 -7.61 2.69 -16.02
N PRO A 166 -8.37 1.73 -16.59
CA PRO A 166 -8.66 1.73 -18.02
C PRO A 166 -9.34 3.01 -18.49
N LYS A 167 -10.30 3.52 -17.72
CA LYS A 167 -11.03 4.75 -18.04
C LYS A 167 -10.11 5.98 -18.07
N LEU A 168 -9.10 6.05 -17.19
CA LEU A 168 -8.12 7.13 -17.19
C LEU A 168 -7.18 7.03 -18.40
N LEU A 169 -6.69 5.83 -18.68
CA LEU A 169 -5.80 5.57 -19.83
C LEU A 169 -6.50 5.91 -21.16
N GLU A 170 -7.71 5.42 -21.36
CA GLU A 170 -8.53 5.71 -22.56
C GLU A 170 -8.72 7.21 -22.78
N ARG A 171 -9.06 7.97 -21.71
CA ARG A 171 -9.22 9.44 -21.79
C ARG A 171 -7.97 10.19 -22.23
N ASN A 172 -6.80 9.62 -21.98
CA ASN A 172 -5.51 10.21 -22.31
C ASN A 172 -4.87 9.58 -23.55
N GLY A 173 -5.53 8.61 -24.21
CA GLY A 173 -4.98 7.90 -25.35
C GLY A 173 -3.75 7.06 -25.00
N LEU A 174 -3.70 6.53 -23.77
CA LEU A 174 -2.59 5.74 -23.23
C LEU A 174 -3.00 4.27 -23.05
N THR A 175 -2.00 3.42 -23.00
CA THR A 175 -2.10 2.01 -22.63
C THR A 175 -1.31 1.74 -21.34
N VAL A 176 -1.40 0.52 -20.80
CA VAL A 176 -0.61 0.12 -19.63
C VAL A 176 0.89 0.13 -19.92
N ASP A 177 1.27 -0.13 -21.17
CA ASP A 177 2.68 -0.18 -21.60
C ASP A 177 3.34 1.22 -21.68
N ASP A 178 2.53 2.28 -21.61
CA ASP A 178 3.01 3.66 -21.57
C ASP A 178 3.31 4.15 -20.13
N ILE A 179 3.07 3.32 -19.09
CA ILE A 179 3.20 3.69 -17.67
C ILE A 179 4.46 3.07 -17.07
#